data_96784f8a1d595072aa0ecbcbd2d3719b
#
_entry.id   96784f8a1d595072aa0ecbcbd2d3719b
#
_cell.length_a   1.000
_cell.length_b   1.000
_cell.length_c   1.000
_cell.angle_alpha   90.00
_cell.angle_beta   90.00
_cell.angle_gamma   90.00
#
_symmetry.space_group_name_H-M   'P 1'
#
loop_
_entity.id
_entity.type
_entity.pdbx_description
1 polymer ?
#
loop_
_entity_poly.entity_id
_entity_poly.type
_entity_poly.pdbx_seq_one_letter_code
_entity_poly.pdbx_strand_id
1 'polypeptide(L)'
;NPDSGNNVVALAAKAGYSTWWISNQGKLGEHDTRISVIASDAEHATFLKKGSFASRKTDDKLLLQETERALADTSSPKIIFLHMMGSHPNPCDSLNSWPNNYLEQYPRKIACYLASISKLDNFLGQLDGILRRYSRHFAMLYFSGLGLSVSDSANPVHHYGHVQGGYSVPLIITASDITSHQPVSRKISARHFAGIFQWMTGICTENIPPFNPLTDEDN
;
A
#
# COMPACT_ATOMS: atom_id res chain seq x y z
N ASN A 1 8.10 -23.39 3.59
CA ASN A 1 6.95 -22.50 3.64
C ASN A 1 6.50 -22.21 2.20
N PRO A 2 5.25 -22.52 1.79
CA PRO A 2 4.81 -22.41 0.40
C PRO A 2 4.84 -20.96 -0.14
N ASP A 3 4.88 -19.96 0.72
CA ASP A 3 4.89 -18.54 0.32
C ASP A 3 6.32 -17.97 0.15
N SER A 4 7.34 -18.66 0.66
CA SER A 4 8.74 -18.25 0.52
C SER A 4 9.25 -18.52 -0.89
N GLY A 5 9.87 -17.52 -1.50
CA GLY A 5 10.45 -17.61 -2.86
C GLY A 5 9.43 -17.64 -4.02
N ASN A 6 8.13 -17.59 -3.73
CA ASN A 6 7.06 -17.62 -4.74
C ASN A 6 6.10 -16.43 -4.59
N ASN A 7 6.64 -15.23 -4.52
CA ASN A 7 5.89 -13.97 -4.42
C ASN A 7 6.60 -12.86 -5.21
N VAL A 8 5.95 -11.70 -5.34
CA VAL A 8 6.45 -10.59 -6.16
C VAL A 8 7.78 -10.01 -5.66
N VAL A 9 8.09 -10.12 -4.36
CA VAL A 9 9.37 -9.65 -3.78
C VAL A 9 10.50 -10.56 -4.25
N ALA A 10 10.33 -11.88 -4.09
CA ALA A 10 11.28 -12.88 -4.56
C ALA A 10 11.46 -12.81 -6.09
N LEU A 11 10.37 -12.57 -6.82
CA LEU A 11 10.39 -12.43 -8.27
C LEU A 11 11.24 -11.22 -8.69
N ALA A 12 11.05 -10.07 -8.03
CA ALA A 12 11.85 -8.87 -8.27
C ALA A 12 13.34 -9.09 -8.00
N ALA A 13 13.68 -9.73 -6.87
CA ALA A 13 15.05 -10.06 -6.52
C ALA A 13 15.71 -10.98 -7.58
N LYS A 14 14.99 -12.03 -8.01
CA LYS A 14 15.47 -12.94 -9.09
C LYS A 14 15.66 -12.22 -10.42
N ALA A 15 14.88 -11.18 -10.70
CA ALA A 15 15.02 -10.36 -11.90
C ALA A 15 16.14 -9.31 -11.80
N GLY A 16 16.91 -9.29 -10.71
CA GLY A 16 18.07 -8.40 -10.51
C GLY A 16 17.74 -7.03 -9.95
N TYR A 17 16.53 -6.83 -9.40
CA TYR A 17 16.21 -5.62 -8.68
C TYR A 17 16.75 -5.66 -7.26
N SER A 18 17.32 -4.56 -6.77
CA SER A 18 17.50 -4.35 -5.33
C SER A 18 16.13 -4.16 -4.69
N THR A 19 15.79 -5.03 -3.74
CA THR A 19 14.45 -5.10 -3.16
C THR A 19 14.43 -4.61 -1.72
N TRP A 20 13.50 -3.67 -1.45
CA TRP A 20 13.33 -3.02 -0.16
C TRP A 20 11.91 -3.26 0.35
N TRP A 21 11.78 -3.79 1.56
CA TRP A 21 10.52 -3.90 2.28
C TRP A 21 10.55 -2.99 3.50
N ILE A 22 9.67 -1.99 3.52
CA ILE A 22 9.59 -1.02 4.62
C ILE A 22 8.18 -1.07 5.20
N SER A 23 8.05 -1.52 6.44
CA SER A 23 6.76 -1.78 7.08
C SER A 23 6.55 -0.92 8.33
N ASN A 24 5.38 -0.28 8.41
CA ASN A 24 4.85 0.33 9.62
C ASN A 24 3.95 -0.62 10.42
N GLN A 25 4.01 -1.92 10.13
CA GLN A 25 3.33 -2.97 10.91
C GLN A 25 4.36 -3.83 11.63
N GLY A 26 3.90 -4.73 12.52
CA GLY A 26 4.79 -5.61 13.28
C GLY A 26 5.47 -6.66 12.43
N LYS A 27 6.56 -7.20 12.93
CA LYS A 27 7.26 -8.36 12.33
C LYS A 27 6.77 -9.68 12.91
N LEU A 28 6.32 -9.66 14.17
CA LEU A 28 5.96 -10.84 14.96
C LEU A 28 4.52 -10.69 15.44
N GLY A 29 3.69 -11.68 15.16
CA GLY A 29 2.30 -11.73 15.60
C GLY A 29 1.49 -12.73 14.79
N GLU A 30 0.34 -13.14 15.29
CA GLU A 30 -0.53 -14.13 14.63
C GLU A 30 -0.96 -13.68 13.23
N HIS A 31 -1.18 -12.37 13.05
CA HIS A 31 -1.60 -11.78 11.78
C HIS A 31 -0.43 -11.33 10.90
N ASP A 32 0.77 -11.18 11.46
CA ASP A 32 1.94 -10.63 10.77
C ASP A 32 2.80 -11.71 10.10
N THR A 33 2.63 -12.99 10.45
CA THR A 33 3.56 -14.07 10.08
C THR A 33 3.67 -14.27 8.57
N ARG A 34 2.55 -14.23 7.82
CA ARG A 34 2.58 -14.41 6.35
C ARG A 34 3.25 -13.23 5.66
N ILE A 35 2.94 -12.02 6.09
CA ILE A 35 3.55 -10.80 5.55
C ILE A 35 5.05 -10.76 5.84
N SER A 36 5.46 -11.18 7.05
CA SER A 36 6.89 -11.27 7.42
C SER A 36 7.64 -12.28 6.57
N VAL A 37 7.01 -13.38 6.16
CA VAL A 37 7.60 -14.36 5.25
C VAL A 37 7.86 -13.72 3.88
N ILE A 38 6.88 -13.02 3.31
CA ILE A 38 7.03 -12.30 2.04
C ILE A 38 8.14 -11.24 2.17
N ALA A 39 8.12 -10.47 3.27
CA ALA A 39 9.12 -9.45 3.55
C ALA A 39 10.54 -10.00 3.69
N SER A 40 10.70 -11.25 4.14
CA SER A 40 12.02 -11.89 4.29
C SER A 40 12.67 -12.24 2.96
N ASP A 41 11.95 -12.23 1.86
CA ASP A 41 12.49 -12.40 0.52
C ASP A 41 13.08 -11.09 -0.06
N ALA A 42 12.90 -9.95 0.64
CA ALA A 42 13.56 -8.70 0.26
C ALA A 42 15.03 -8.67 0.73
N GLU A 43 15.90 -8.07 -0.09
CA GLU A 43 17.30 -7.84 0.24
C GLU A 43 17.45 -6.95 1.49
N HIS A 44 16.59 -5.94 1.59
CA HIS A 44 16.52 -5.01 2.72
C HIS A 44 15.11 -5.01 3.32
N ALA A 45 14.97 -5.40 4.58
CA ALA A 45 13.68 -5.41 5.28
C ALA A 45 13.75 -4.58 6.57
N THR A 46 12.94 -3.54 6.66
CA THR A 46 12.81 -2.64 7.81
C THR A 46 11.41 -2.70 8.37
N PHE A 47 11.28 -2.97 9.67
CA PHE A 47 10.03 -2.93 10.42
C PHE A 47 10.12 -1.83 11.48
N LEU A 48 9.26 -0.81 11.36
CA LEU A 48 9.25 0.32 12.29
C LEU A 48 8.69 -0.06 13.67
N LYS A 49 7.92 -1.14 13.74
CA LYS A 49 7.41 -1.69 14.99
C LYS A 49 8.22 -2.92 15.40
N LYS A 50 8.70 -2.91 16.64
CA LYS A 50 9.30 -4.06 17.29
C LYS A 50 8.18 -4.82 18.03
N GLY A 51 7.67 -5.89 17.46
CA GLY A 51 6.62 -6.70 18.07
C GLY A 51 5.40 -6.91 17.19
N SER A 52 4.23 -7.15 17.80
CA SER A 52 2.99 -7.43 17.09
C SER A 52 2.34 -6.15 16.55
N PHE A 53 1.34 -6.35 15.69
CA PHE A 53 0.44 -5.32 15.18
C PHE A 53 -0.11 -4.39 16.29
N ALA A 54 -0.49 -4.93 17.44
CA ALA A 54 -1.04 -4.18 18.57
C ALA A 54 0.01 -3.34 19.33
N SER A 55 1.30 -3.54 19.07
CA SER A 55 2.34 -2.77 19.72
C SER A 55 2.34 -1.33 19.20
N ARG A 56 2.80 -0.40 20.05
CA ARG A 56 2.92 1.07 19.89
C ARG A 56 2.49 1.63 18.53
N LYS A 57 1.55 2.58 18.54
CA LYS A 57 1.13 3.35 17.36
C LYS A 57 2.31 4.12 16.77
N THR A 58 2.54 3.93 15.48
CA THR A 58 3.54 4.66 14.71
C THR A 58 2.84 5.31 13.51
N ASP A 59 3.27 6.50 13.14
CA ASP A 59 2.72 7.22 12.00
C ASP A 59 3.32 6.70 10.69
N ASP A 60 2.47 6.46 9.68
CA ASP A 60 2.91 6.06 8.34
C ASP A 60 3.88 7.07 7.71
N LYS A 61 3.85 8.33 8.15
CA LYS A 61 4.79 9.36 7.71
C LYS A 61 6.27 8.97 7.93
N LEU A 62 6.56 8.10 8.89
CA LEU A 62 7.91 7.58 9.12
C LEU A 62 8.41 6.72 7.95
N LEU A 63 7.51 6.11 7.17
CA LEU A 63 7.88 5.37 5.97
C LEU A 63 8.54 6.27 4.92
N LEU A 64 8.21 7.57 4.88
CA LEU A 64 8.82 8.51 3.93
C LEU A 64 10.33 8.66 4.16
N GLN A 65 10.76 8.74 5.43
CA GLN A 65 12.18 8.86 5.79
C GLN A 65 12.95 7.60 5.39
N GLU A 66 12.38 6.42 5.64
CA GLU A 66 13.00 5.15 5.23
C GLU A 66 13.02 5.00 3.69
N THR A 67 11.99 5.52 3.02
CA THR A 67 11.97 5.57 1.55
C THR A 67 13.10 6.45 1.01
N GLU A 68 13.32 7.63 1.60
CA GLU A 68 14.44 8.49 1.19
C GLU A 68 15.80 7.80 1.40
N ARG A 69 15.98 7.04 2.49
CA ARG A 69 17.19 6.22 2.71
C ARG A 69 17.37 5.16 1.64
N ALA A 70 16.29 4.43 1.30
CA ALA A 70 16.33 3.44 0.24
C ALA A 70 16.64 4.06 -1.14
N LEU A 71 16.11 5.26 -1.41
CA LEU A 71 16.36 5.97 -2.67
C LEU A 71 17.77 6.57 -2.75
N ALA A 72 18.37 6.92 -1.60
CA ALA A 72 19.76 7.40 -1.53
C ALA A 72 20.80 6.28 -1.73
N ASP A 73 20.42 5.02 -1.58
CA ASP A 73 21.24 3.89 -1.94
C ASP A 73 21.49 3.85 -3.45
N THR A 74 22.69 3.51 -3.87
CA THR A 74 23.12 3.57 -5.28
C THR A 74 22.75 2.36 -6.11
N SER A 75 22.21 1.30 -5.49
CA SER A 75 21.74 0.09 -6.21
C SER A 75 20.59 0.44 -7.16
N SER A 76 20.64 -0.10 -8.38
CA SER A 76 19.62 0.16 -9.41
C SER A 76 19.62 -0.99 -10.43
N PRO A 77 18.47 -1.40 -10.95
CA PRO A 77 17.12 -0.91 -10.60
C PRO A 77 16.68 -1.38 -9.21
N LYS A 78 15.70 -0.67 -8.60
CA LYS A 78 15.17 -1.05 -7.30
C LYS A 78 13.65 -1.08 -7.24
N ILE A 79 13.12 -1.91 -6.35
CA ILE A 79 11.70 -1.94 -6.00
C ILE A 79 11.57 -1.75 -4.49
N ILE A 80 10.72 -0.80 -4.09
CA ILE A 80 10.44 -0.47 -2.70
C ILE A 80 8.99 -0.83 -2.40
N PHE A 81 8.77 -1.76 -1.49
CA PHE A 81 7.46 -2.15 -0.97
C PHE A 81 7.21 -1.39 0.32
N LEU A 82 6.20 -0.51 0.33
CA LEU A 82 5.78 0.24 1.52
C LEU A 82 4.54 -0.41 2.12
N HIS A 83 4.69 -1.01 3.29
CA HIS A 83 3.60 -1.66 4.00
C HIS A 83 3.07 -0.74 5.11
N MET A 84 1.95 -0.08 4.81
CA MET A 84 1.35 0.96 5.65
C MET A 84 0.42 0.38 6.72
N MET A 85 0.17 1.18 7.76
CA MET A 85 -0.92 0.95 8.71
C MET A 85 -2.27 1.39 8.11
N GLY A 86 -2.28 2.54 7.43
CA GLY A 86 -3.48 3.09 6.80
C GLY A 86 -4.61 3.41 7.75
N SER A 87 -5.85 3.27 7.24
CA SER A 87 -7.10 3.51 7.96
C SER A 87 -7.63 2.27 8.69
N HIS A 88 -6.77 1.54 9.40
CA HIS A 88 -7.14 0.26 10.04
C HIS A 88 -8.46 0.34 10.83
N PRO A 89 -9.14 -0.76 11.21
CA PRO A 89 -10.52 -0.80 11.73
C PRO A 89 -10.92 0.21 12.79
N ASN A 90 -9.97 0.84 13.46
CA ASN A 90 -10.22 2.00 14.32
C ASN A 90 -9.57 3.26 13.72
N PRO A 91 -10.16 3.89 12.71
CA PRO A 91 -9.54 5.01 12.00
C PRO A 91 -9.17 6.18 12.92
N CYS A 92 -9.90 6.42 14.01
CA CYS A 92 -9.52 7.44 15.01
C CYS A 92 -8.15 7.17 15.63
N ASP A 93 -7.73 5.93 15.69
CA ASP A 93 -6.46 5.53 16.28
C ASP A 93 -5.26 5.86 15.40
N SER A 94 -5.46 6.07 14.11
CA SER A 94 -4.42 6.46 13.15
C SER A 94 -4.16 7.97 13.10
N LEU A 95 -4.98 8.77 13.78
CA LEU A 95 -4.90 10.22 13.75
C LEU A 95 -4.05 10.77 14.90
N ASN A 96 -3.23 11.79 14.62
CA ASN A 96 -2.43 12.51 15.61
C ASN A 96 -3.20 13.67 16.27
N SER A 97 -4.30 14.10 15.65
CA SER A 97 -5.16 15.18 16.13
C SER A 97 -6.63 14.88 15.80
N TRP A 98 -7.53 15.54 16.51
CA TRP A 98 -8.96 15.41 16.24
C TRP A 98 -9.34 15.95 14.85
N PRO A 99 -10.21 15.27 14.11
CA PRO A 99 -10.63 15.65 12.77
C PRO A 99 -11.74 16.73 12.80
N ASN A 100 -11.46 17.89 13.41
CA ASN A 100 -12.45 18.95 13.69
C ASN A 100 -13.24 19.35 12.43
N ASN A 101 -12.58 19.43 11.27
CA ASN A 101 -13.22 19.81 10.00
C ASN A 101 -14.32 18.84 9.55
N TYR A 102 -14.28 17.59 10.00
CA TYR A 102 -15.27 16.58 9.66
C TYR A 102 -16.29 16.33 10.78
N LEU A 103 -15.93 16.62 12.05
CA LEU A 103 -16.82 16.41 13.20
C LEU A 103 -18.05 17.31 13.20
N GLU A 104 -18.01 18.44 12.53
CA GLU A 104 -19.15 19.34 12.36
C GLU A 104 -20.25 18.74 11.45
N GLN A 105 -19.86 17.82 10.56
CA GLN A 105 -20.76 17.30 9.52
C GLN A 105 -21.06 15.80 9.67
N TYR A 106 -20.19 15.05 10.35
CA TYR A 106 -20.26 13.59 10.39
C TYR A 106 -20.10 13.01 11.79
N PRO A 107 -20.73 11.88 12.11
CA PRO A 107 -20.48 11.14 13.31
C PRO A 107 -18.98 10.82 13.47
N ARG A 108 -18.51 10.79 14.72
CA ARG A 108 -17.09 10.68 15.08
C ARG A 108 -16.30 9.63 14.28
N LYS A 109 -16.82 8.40 14.14
CA LYS A 109 -16.08 7.33 13.43
C LYS A 109 -15.96 7.60 11.94
N ILE A 110 -16.99 8.18 11.33
CA ILE A 110 -16.96 8.58 9.93
C ILE A 110 -16.00 9.76 9.75
N ALA A 111 -16.07 10.76 10.62
CA ALA A 111 -15.12 11.88 10.61
C ALA A 111 -13.66 11.42 10.70
N CYS A 112 -13.36 10.48 11.60
CA CYS A 112 -12.03 9.89 11.70
C CYS A 112 -11.62 9.13 10.42
N TYR A 113 -12.56 8.41 9.81
CA TYR A 113 -12.28 7.68 8.58
C TYR A 113 -11.95 8.64 7.43
N LEU A 114 -12.75 9.68 7.24
CA LEU A 114 -12.49 10.72 6.23
C LEU A 114 -11.14 11.42 6.47
N ALA A 115 -10.82 11.75 7.72
CA ALA A 115 -9.54 12.33 8.07
C ALA A 115 -8.36 11.38 7.81
N SER A 116 -8.54 10.07 8.01
CA SER A 116 -7.51 9.08 7.70
C SER A 116 -7.26 8.93 6.20
N ILE A 117 -8.32 9.09 5.37
CA ILE A 117 -8.19 9.13 3.90
C ILE A 117 -7.42 10.40 3.48
N SER A 118 -7.74 11.57 4.06
CA SER A 118 -7.01 12.81 3.77
C SER A 118 -5.54 12.73 4.19
N LYS A 119 -5.25 12.03 5.28
CA LYS A 119 -3.88 11.74 5.72
C LYS A 119 -3.14 10.86 4.71
N LEU A 120 -3.81 9.84 4.16
CA LEU A 120 -3.27 9.00 3.10
C LEU A 120 -2.98 9.80 1.83
N ASP A 121 -3.92 10.62 1.38
CA ASP A 121 -3.74 11.48 0.20
C ASP A 121 -2.51 12.38 0.35
N ASN A 122 -2.37 13.02 1.50
CA ASN A 122 -1.19 13.83 1.83
C ASN A 122 0.11 13.01 1.84
N PHE A 123 0.08 11.77 2.35
CA PHE A 123 1.22 10.86 2.31
C PHE A 123 1.63 10.53 0.88
N LEU A 124 0.68 10.17 0.02
CA LEU A 124 0.95 9.84 -1.38
C LEU A 124 1.51 11.04 -2.15
N GLY A 125 0.99 12.24 -1.90
CA GLY A 125 1.53 13.48 -2.48
C GLY A 125 2.97 13.77 -2.05
N GLN A 126 3.30 13.57 -0.77
CA GLN A 126 4.67 13.70 -0.28
C GLN A 126 5.60 12.64 -0.88
N LEU A 127 5.12 11.39 -1.01
CA LEU A 127 5.88 10.30 -1.62
C LEU A 127 6.17 10.58 -3.10
N ASP A 128 5.19 11.05 -3.87
CA ASP A 128 5.40 11.45 -5.27
C ASP A 128 6.46 12.56 -5.36
N GLY A 129 6.39 13.56 -4.49
CA GLY A 129 7.40 14.63 -4.43
C GLY A 129 8.82 14.12 -4.08
N ILE A 130 8.93 13.12 -3.22
CA ILE A 130 10.21 12.46 -2.91
C ILE A 130 10.71 11.71 -4.14
N LEU A 131 9.86 10.88 -4.77
CA LEU A 131 10.23 10.10 -5.95
C LEU A 131 10.76 11.00 -7.07
N ARG A 132 10.10 12.12 -7.34
CA ARG A 132 10.52 13.11 -8.37
C ARG A 132 11.86 13.77 -8.06
N ARG A 133 12.24 13.91 -6.80
CA ARG A 133 13.54 14.46 -6.41
C ARG A 133 14.68 13.46 -6.58
N TYR A 134 14.41 12.19 -6.29
CA TYR A 134 15.45 11.14 -6.24
C TYR A 134 15.59 10.37 -7.55
N SER A 135 14.54 10.31 -8.38
CA SER A 135 14.55 9.48 -9.59
C SER A 135 13.97 10.20 -10.79
N ARG A 136 14.67 10.12 -11.92
CA ARG A 136 14.16 10.60 -13.22
C ARG A 136 13.08 9.67 -13.79
N HIS A 137 13.16 8.39 -13.49
CA HIS A 137 12.27 7.36 -13.97
C HIS A 137 11.76 6.54 -12.79
N PHE A 138 10.47 6.64 -12.51
CA PHE A 138 9.81 5.84 -11.48
C PHE A 138 8.37 5.55 -11.89
N ALA A 139 7.82 4.49 -11.35
CA ALA A 139 6.39 4.23 -11.30
C ALA A 139 5.99 3.90 -9.85
N MET A 140 4.82 4.34 -9.43
CA MET A 140 4.24 4.06 -8.12
C MET A 140 2.85 3.45 -8.29
N LEU A 141 2.61 2.34 -7.60
CA LEU A 141 1.32 1.69 -7.49
C LEU A 141 0.88 1.76 -6.02
N TYR A 142 -0.31 2.30 -5.78
CA TYR A 142 -0.99 2.22 -4.50
C TYR A 142 -2.28 1.44 -4.63
N PHE A 143 -2.52 0.54 -3.70
CA PHE A 143 -3.81 -0.12 -3.48
C PHE A 143 -3.98 -0.46 -2.00
N SER A 144 -5.23 -0.61 -1.57
CA SER A 144 -5.52 -1.09 -0.21
C SER A 144 -5.81 -2.58 -0.22
N GLY A 145 -5.35 -3.29 0.81
CA GLY A 145 -5.64 -4.72 0.97
C GLY A 145 -7.11 -5.03 1.27
N LEU A 146 -7.85 -4.02 1.78
CA LEU A 146 -9.27 -4.13 2.10
C LEU A 146 -9.92 -2.74 2.16
N GLY A 147 -11.24 -2.70 1.96
CA GLY A 147 -12.06 -1.51 2.16
C GLY A 147 -12.72 -1.51 3.54
N LEU A 148 -13.22 -0.35 3.94
CA LEU A 148 -14.09 -0.20 5.09
C LEU A 148 -15.50 0.14 4.63
N SER A 149 -16.48 -0.55 5.19
CA SER A 149 -17.90 -0.26 4.93
C SER A 149 -18.39 0.81 5.89
N VAL A 150 -19.20 1.72 5.36
CA VAL A 150 -19.88 2.75 6.14
C VAL A 150 -21.36 2.41 6.19
N SER A 151 -21.97 2.42 7.37
CA SER A 151 -23.37 2.11 7.60
C SER A 151 -23.96 3.02 8.68
N ASP A 152 -25.29 3.08 8.76
CA ASP A 152 -26.02 3.81 9.81
C ASP A 152 -26.11 3.06 11.15
N SER A 153 -25.34 2.00 11.31
CA SER A 153 -25.34 1.19 12.54
C SER A 153 -24.58 1.85 13.70
N ALA A 154 -24.70 1.26 14.89
CA ALA A 154 -23.93 1.69 16.08
C ALA A 154 -22.39 1.62 15.88
N ASN A 155 -21.93 0.81 14.91
CA ASN A 155 -20.54 0.76 14.46
C ASN A 155 -20.47 1.18 12.98
N PRO A 156 -20.55 2.48 12.67
CA PRO A 156 -20.75 2.96 11.30
C PRO A 156 -19.57 2.70 10.36
N VAL A 157 -18.37 2.43 10.88
CA VAL A 157 -17.18 2.10 10.06
C VAL A 157 -16.65 0.75 10.51
N HIS A 158 -16.70 -0.23 9.64
CA HIS A 158 -16.32 -1.61 9.98
C HIS A 158 -15.72 -2.35 8.79
N HIS A 159 -15.01 -3.40 9.10
CA HIS A 159 -14.26 -4.25 8.18
C HIS A 159 -14.88 -5.65 8.03
N TYR A 160 -16.13 -5.83 8.35
CA TYR A 160 -16.74 -7.16 8.34
C TYR A 160 -17.89 -7.26 7.34
N GLY A 161 -18.06 -8.46 6.84
CA GLY A 161 -19.19 -8.87 6.02
C GLY A 161 -18.89 -8.90 4.53
N HIS A 162 -19.70 -9.65 3.82
CA HIS A 162 -19.67 -9.79 2.37
C HIS A 162 -20.35 -8.58 1.68
N VAL A 163 -19.98 -7.38 2.12
CA VAL A 163 -20.53 -6.13 1.56
C VAL A 163 -19.54 -5.51 0.58
N GLN A 164 -20.05 -4.97 -0.49
CA GLN A 164 -19.28 -4.41 -1.60
C GLN A 164 -18.21 -3.40 -1.13
N GLY A 165 -18.51 -2.57 -0.14
CA GLY A 165 -17.55 -1.58 0.40
C GLY A 165 -16.29 -2.20 0.98
N GLY A 166 -16.36 -3.44 1.51
CA GLY A 166 -15.21 -4.16 2.02
C GLY A 166 -14.24 -4.65 0.94
N TYR A 167 -14.70 -4.78 -0.30
CA TYR A 167 -13.91 -5.26 -1.44
C TYR A 167 -13.58 -4.15 -2.45
N SER A 168 -14.26 -3.00 -2.37
CA SER A 168 -14.05 -1.90 -3.31
C SER A 168 -12.98 -0.97 -2.77
N VAL A 169 -11.80 -1.03 -3.35
CA VAL A 169 -10.63 -0.24 -2.92
C VAL A 169 -10.08 0.59 -4.08
N PRO A 170 -9.46 1.75 -3.83
CA PRO A 170 -8.79 2.51 -4.86
C PRO A 170 -7.54 1.77 -5.37
N LEU A 171 -7.30 1.89 -6.67
CA LEU A 171 -6.05 1.57 -7.33
C LEU A 171 -5.52 2.86 -7.94
N ILE A 172 -4.35 3.31 -7.52
CA ILE A 172 -3.71 4.54 -8.01
C ILE A 172 -2.37 4.18 -8.65
N ILE A 173 -2.20 4.60 -9.89
CA ILE A 173 -0.93 4.44 -10.62
C ILE A 173 -0.44 5.82 -11.00
N THR A 174 0.81 6.11 -10.70
CA THR A 174 1.53 7.30 -11.18
C THR A 174 2.94 6.93 -11.61
N ALA A 175 3.51 7.74 -12.49
CA ALA A 175 4.87 7.55 -12.97
C ALA A 175 5.48 8.92 -13.33
N SER A 176 6.79 8.93 -13.55
CA SER A 176 7.53 10.17 -13.86
C SER A 176 7.05 10.89 -15.11
N ASP A 177 6.45 10.16 -16.06
CA ASP A 177 5.94 10.65 -17.35
C ASP A 177 4.42 10.93 -17.34
N ILE A 178 3.71 10.58 -16.26
CA ILE A 178 2.29 10.92 -16.11
C ILE A 178 2.18 12.37 -15.60
N THR A 179 1.56 13.23 -16.42
CA THR A 179 1.40 14.66 -16.14
C THR A 179 -0.03 15.10 -15.90
N SER A 180 -1.01 14.23 -16.14
CA SER A 180 -2.43 14.53 -15.95
C SER A 180 -3.16 13.44 -15.23
N HIS A 181 -4.14 13.82 -14.40
CA HIS A 181 -5.03 12.89 -13.72
C HIS A 181 -6.10 12.38 -14.70
N GLN A 182 -6.26 11.06 -14.76
CA GLN A 182 -7.29 10.40 -15.55
C GLN A 182 -8.06 9.41 -14.68
N PRO A 183 -9.31 9.71 -14.30
CA PRO A 183 -10.15 8.78 -13.56
C PRO A 183 -10.58 7.63 -14.47
N VAL A 184 -10.39 6.40 -13.98
CA VAL A 184 -10.84 5.17 -14.66
C VAL A 184 -11.93 4.53 -13.79
N SER A 185 -13.16 4.48 -14.31
CA SER A 185 -14.32 3.93 -13.56
C SER A 185 -14.40 2.40 -13.55
N ARG A 186 -13.51 1.73 -14.28
CA ARG A 186 -13.48 0.28 -14.40
C ARG A 186 -13.05 -0.38 -13.08
N LYS A 187 -13.71 -1.47 -12.72
CA LYS A 187 -13.30 -2.34 -11.60
C LYS A 187 -12.38 -3.44 -12.14
N ILE A 188 -11.37 -3.78 -11.35
CA ILE A 188 -10.39 -4.80 -11.67
C ILE A 188 -10.24 -5.70 -10.45
N SER A 189 -10.21 -7.02 -10.66
CA SER A 189 -10.00 -7.97 -9.58
C SER A 189 -8.56 -7.89 -9.04
N ALA A 190 -8.40 -7.92 -7.72
CA ALA A 190 -7.10 -8.01 -7.07
C ALA A 190 -6.29 -9.28 -7.48
N ARG A 191 -6.94 -10.28 -8.08
CA ARG A 191 -6.26 -11.47 -8.64
C ARG A 191 -5.25 -11.12 -9.73
N HIS A 192 -5.46 -9.99 -10.43
CA HIS A 192 -4.55 -9.52 -11.46
C HIS A 192 -3.30 -8.80 -10.91
N PHE A 193 -3.15 -8.68 -9.58
CA PHE A 193 -2.03 -7.95 -8.98
C PHE A 193 -0.66 -8.38 -9.50
N ALA A 194 -0.41 -9.69 -9.60
CA ALA A 194 0.86 -10.19 -10.12
C ALA A 194 1.08 -9.83 -11.60
N GLY A 195 0.02 -9.85 -12.41
CA GLY A 195 0.06 -9.39 -13.80
C GLY A 195 0.30 -7.89 -13.93
N ILE A 196 -0.35 -7.07 -13.07
CA ILE A 196 -0.13 -5.62 -13.00
C ILE A 196 1.32 -5.32 -12.61
N PHE A 197 1.85 -6.05 -11.62
CA PHE A 197 3.23 -5.93 -11.20
C PHE A 197 4.21 -6.21 -12.36
N GLN A 198 3.97 -7.26 -13.13
CA GLN A 198 4.78 -7.59 -14.30
C GLN A 198 4.67 -6.52 -15.39
N TRP A 199 3.46 -6.02 -15.66
CA TRP A 199 3.25 -4.95 -16.62
C TRP A 199 4.02 -3.67 -16.26
N MET A 200 4.02 -3.30 -14.96
CA MET A 200 4.71 -2.10 -14.48
C MET A 200 6.24 -2.24 -14.43
N THR A 201 6.74 -3.43 -14.14
CA THR A 201 8.18 -3.66 -13.92
C THR A 201 8.91 -4.21 -15.15
N GLY A 202 8.17 -4.72 -16.13
CA GLY A 202 8.75 -5.46 -17.26
C GLY A 202 9.27 -6.86 -16.88
N ILE A 203 9.05 -7.32 -15.65
CA ILE A 203 9.41 -8.67 -15.22
C ILE A 203 8.41 -9.66 -15.81
N CYS A 204 8.88 -10.66 -16.52
CA CYS A 204 8.02 -11.69 -17.10
C CYS A 204 8.18 -13.03 -16.40
N THR A 205 7.09 -13.78 -16.26
CA THR A 205 7.07 -15.16 -15.79
C THR A 205 6.30 -16.03 -16.78
N GLU A 206 6.64 -17.31 -16.84
CA GLU A 206 6.00 -18.25 -17.78
C GLU A 206 4.51 -18.49 -17.49
N ASN A 207 4.10 -18.40 -16.22
CA ASN A 207 2.78 -18.85 -15.77
C ASN A 207 1.76 -17.71 -15.52
N ILE A 208 2.19 -16.47 -15.48
CA ILE A 208 1.32 -15.31 -15.22
C ILE A 208 1.59 -14.27 -16.30
N PRO A 209 0.63 -14.00 -17.19
CA PRO A 209 0.80 -12.97 -18.20
C PRO A 209 0.79 -11.56 -17.53
N PRO A 210 1.51 -10.59 -18.11
CA PRO A 210 1.31 -9.19 -17.74
C PRO A 210 -0.14 -8.78 -17.95
N PHE A 211 -0.66 -7.93 -17.07
CA PHE A 211 -2.01 -7.39 -17.13
C PHE A 211 -1.96 -5.86 -17.08
N ASN A 212 -2.41 -5.23 -18.16
CA ASN A 212 -2.53 -3.78 -18.22
C ASN A 212 -3.88 -3.35 -17.62
N PRO A 213 -3.88 -2.71 -16.43
CA PRO A 213 -5.12 -2.34 -15.77
C PRO A 213 -5.91 -1.24 -16.52
N LEU A 214 -5.33 -0.62 -17.53
CA LEU A 214 -5.98 0.43 -18.32
C LEU A 214 -6.73 -0.12 -19.54
N THR A 215 -6.31 -1.25 -20.10
CA THR A 215 -6.84 -1.78 -21.36
C THR A 215 -7.40 -3.19 -21.29
N ASP A 216 -6.83 -4.06 -20.43
CA ASP A 216 -7.17 -5.48 -20.42
C ASP A 216 -8.51 -5.73 -19.69
N GLU A 217 -9.27 -6.73 -20.13
CA GLU A 217 -10.56 -7.08 -19.55
C GLU A 217 -10.39 -7.97 -18.31
N ASP A 218 -11.24 -7.78 -17.31
CA ASP A 218 -11.31 -8.58 -16.09
C ASP A 218 -12.21 -9.81 -16.33
N ASN A 219 -11.66 -10.84 -16.99
CA ASN A 219 -12.34 -12.10 -17.34
C ASN A 219 -12.29 -13.14 -16.20
#